data_71c506fdeef662853725922561902180
#
_entry.id   71c506fdeef662853725922561902180
#
_cell.length_a   1.000
_cell.length_b   1.000
_cell.length_c   1.000
_cell.angle_alpha   90.00
_cell.angle_beta   90.00
_cell.angle_gamma   90.00
#
_symmetry.space_group_name_H-M   'P 1'
#
loop_
_entity.id
_entity.type
_entity.pdbx_description
1 polymer ?
#
loop_
_entity_poly.entity_id
_entity_poly.type
_entity_poly.pdbx_seq_one_letter_code
_entity_poly.pdbx_strand_id
1 'polypeptide(L)'
;MKALRFAEFGPPSVLRIEEVAIPEPGEGEALVHVKAAAINPSDIGNVSGRFKDTTLPRTPGRDFAGVVVKGRQDEGEEVWGSAPMLGIVRDGSHAEYVVVPAATLSPKPKPLSMAQAAAIGVPYITAWASVVSAAQIQPGETILIVGAAGAVGQAATQIANWKQAHVIGAGTQSGPIPGTEAVINTRTEDLRESVLGLTAGRGVDAVFNTVGGTTFEPALQSLRSGGRQVVISSAGEPRVSFNLIDFYHNSSRLLGVDSYGLTPQQIAEIEGQLRPGFETGVLKLAPIEIVPFEKAAEAYSRVAARQAKAKQVLSFDWPDGTRGNSEDGMSA
;
A
#
# COMPACT_ATOMS: atom_id res chain seq x y z
N MET A 1 -10.44 22.74 -8.84
CA MET A 1 -10.16 21.33 -9.14
C MET A 1 -11.23 20.43 -8.54
N LYS A 2 -11.47 19.26 -9.15
CA LYS A 2 -12.32 18.24 -8.55
C LYS A 2 -11.54 17.42 -7.53
N ALA A 3 -12.15 17.13 -6.37
CA ALA A 3 -11.60 16.28 -5.32
C ALA A 3 -12.68 15.40 -4.73
N LEU A 4 -12.34 14.15 -4.42
CA LEU A 4 -13.20 13.27 -3.63
C LEU A 4 -13.04 13.64 -2.16
N ARG A 5 -14.15 13.95 -1.46
CA ARG A 5 -14.09 14.45 -0.09
C ARG A 5 -15.08 13.74 0.83
N PHE A 6 -14.76 13.74 2.11
CA PHE A 6 -15.68 13.37 3.17
C PHE A 6 -15.61 14.41 4.30
N ALA A 7 -16.80 14.82 4.77
CA ALA A 7 -16.98 15.79 5.85
C ALA A 7 -17.40 15.16 7.18
N GLU A 8 -17.70 13.87 7.14
CA GLU A 8 -18.04 13.03 8.31
C GLU A 8 -17.48 11.63 8.11
N PHE A 9 -17.22 10.93 9.21
CA PHE A 9 -16.81 9.52 9.16
C PHE A 9 -18.02 8.63 8.89
N GLY A 10 -17.83 7.60 8.06
CA GLY A 10 -18.90 6.68 7.73
C GLY A 10 -18.55 5.67 6.65
N PRO A 11 -19.56 4.98 6.11
CA PRO A 11 -19.38 4.10 4.96
C PRO A 11 -19.03 4.91 3.71
N PRO A 12 -18.57 4.27 2.60
CA PRO A 12 -18.20 4.98 1.36
C PRO A 12 -19.28 5.92 0.78
N SER A 13 -20.54 5.77 1.20
CA SER A 13 -21.62 6.66 0.80
C SER A 13 -21.51 8.10 1.33
N VAL A 14 -20.60 8.37 2.28
CA VAL A 14 -20.31 9.76 2.72
C VAL A 14 -19.43 10.53 1.75
N LEU A 15 -18.76 9.83 0.83
CA LEU A 15 -17.86 10.43 -0.15
C LEU A 15 -18.62 11.25 -1.20
N ARG A 16 -18.12 12.45 -1.50
CA ARG A 16 -18.66 13.37 -2.53
C ARG A 16 -17.53 13.90 -3.38
N ILE A 17 -17.79 14.13 -4.66
CA ILE A 17 -16.90 14.89 -5.51
C ILE A 17 -17.30 16.35 -5.36
N GLU A 18 -16.33 17.17 -4.99
CA GLU A 18 -16.49 18.60 -4.76
C GLU A 18 -15.50 19.40 -5.61
N GLU A 19 -15.87 20.62 -5.98
CA GLU A 19 -14.96 21.57 -6.56
C GLU A 19 -14.28 22.38 -5.43
N VAL A 20 -12.95 22.34 -5.39
CA VAL A 20 -12.14 23.05 -4.42
C VAL A 20 -11.02 23.82 -5.12
N ALA A 21 -10.41 24.77 -4.42
CA ALA A 21 -9.25 25.49 -4.95
C ALA A 21 -8.08 24.53 -5.21
N ILE A 22 -7.29 24.82 -6.24
CA ILE A 22 -6.00 24.11 -6.45
C ILE A 22 -5.07 24.54 -5.31
N PRO A 23 -4.46 23.59 -4.55
CA PRO A 23 -3.60 23.95 -3.44
C PRO A 23 -2.27 24.50 -3.94
N GLU A 24 -1.66 25.39 -3.17
CA GLU A 24 -0.33 25.94 -3.43
C GLU A 24 0.71 25.17 -2.61
N PRO A 25 1.82 24.69 -3.23
CA PRO A 25 2.90 24.04 -2.49
C PRO A 25 3.67 25.06 -1.66
N GLY A 26 3.98 24.69 -0.42
CA GLY A 26 4.89 25.41 0.45
C GLY A 26 6.36 25.14 0.16
N GLU A 27 7.25 25.70 0.98
CA GLU A 27 8.68 25.43 0.90
C GLU A 27 8.97 23.92 1.11
N GLY A 28 9.75 23.31 0.22
CA GLY A 28 10.06 21.88 0.25
C GLY A 28 8.92 20.96 -0.21
N GLU A 29 7.83 21.52 -0.72
CA GLU A 29 6.71 20.78 -1.27
C GLU A 29 6.63 20.90 -2.80
N ALA A 30 5.94 19.97 -3.42
CA ALA A 30 5.64 20.00 -4.84
C ALA A 30 4.15 19.78 -5.09
N LEU A 31 3.62 20.43 -6.10
CA LEU A 31 2.29 20.23 -6.65
C LEU A 31 2.38 19.23 -7.81
N VAL A 32 1.62 18.17 -7.71
CA VAL A 32 1.52 17.13 -8.75
C VAL A 32 0.12 17.16 -9.36
N HIS A 33 0.05 17.24 -10.68
CA HIS A 33 -1.17 16.97 -11.44
C HIS A 33 -1.36 15.45 -11.50
N VAL A 34 -2.30 14.94 -10.74
CA VAL A 34 -2.57 13.50 -10.61
C VAL A 34 -3.20 12.98 -11.89
N LYS A 35 -2.62 11.94 -12.46
CA LYS A 35 -3.17 11.21 -13.63
C LYS A 35 -3.88 9.93 -13.23
N ALA A 36 -3.39 9.30 -12.15
CA ALA A 36 -4.01 8.12 -11.58
C ALA A 36 -3.76 8.05 -10.06
N ALA A 37 -4.72 7.50 -9.32
CA ALA A 37 -4.62 7.27 -7.87
C ALA A 37 -5.27 5.96 -7.47
N ALA A 38 -4.61 5.14 -6.65
CA ALA A 38 -5.12 3.83 -6.28
C ALA A 38 -5.85 3.84 -4.94
N ILE A 39 -6.93 3.07 -4.85
CA ILE A 39 -7.70 2.89 -3.62
C ILE A 39 -7.09 1.74 -2.81
N ASN A 40 -6.78 1.99 -1.54
CA ASN A 40 -6.28 1.02 -0.58
C ASN A 40 -7.34 0.68 0.48
N PRO A 41 -7.30 -0.52 1.11
CA PRO A 41 -8.12 -0.81 2.27
C PRO A 41 -7.92 0.19 3.43
N SER A 42 -6.74 0.79 3.55
CA SER A 42 -6.46 1.84 4.52
C SER A 42 -7.25 3.13 4.26
N ASP A 43 -7.51 3.48 2.99
CA ASP A 43 -8.32 4.64 2.65
C ASP A 43 -9.79 4.43 3.09
N ILE A 44 -10.29 3.20 2.94
CA ILE A 44 -11.61 2.82 3.49
C ILE A 44 -11.61 2.96 5.02
N GLY A 45 -10.53 2.46 5.67
CA GLY A 45 -10.34 2.59 7.11
C GLY A 45 -10.35 4.05 7.56
N ASN A 46 -9.71 4.94 6.80
CA ASN A 46 -9.68 6.36 7.07
C ASN A 46 -11.09 7.00 7.00
N VAL A 47 -11.78 6.78 5.90
CA VAL A 47 -13.16 7.30 5.71
C VAL A 47 -14.09 6.77 6.81
N SER A 48 -13.88 5.54 7.32
CA SER A 48 -14.68 4.97 8.42
C SER A 48 -14.23 5.41 9.83
N GLY A 49 -13.26 6.31 9.96
CA GLY A 49 -12.83 6.87 11.25
C GLY A 49 -11.82 6.03 12.04
N ARG A 50 -11.09 5.10 11.39
CA ARG A 50 -10.05 4.30 12.07
C ARG A 50 -8.81 5.09 12.48
N PHE A 51 -8.54 6.20 11.79
CA PHE A 51 -7.36 7.03 12.05
C PHE A 51 -7.76 8.26 12.87
N LYS A 52 -7.30 8.29 14.12
CA LYS A 52 -7.68 9.34 15.09
C LYS A 52 -7.20 10.73 14.70
N ASP A 53 -6.11 10.79 13.92
CA ASP A 53 -5.48 12.05 13.50
C ASP A 53 -6.14 12.66 12.25
N THR A 54 -7.14 11.99 11.69
CA THR A 54 -7.86 12.53 10.52
C THR A 54 -8.69 13.74 10.91
N THR A 55 -8.39 14.86 10.27
CA THR A 55 -9.17 16.11 10.40
C THR A 55 -10.13 16.26 9.23
N LEU A 56 -11.37 16.64 9.52
CA LEU A 56 -12.44 16.82 8.52
C LEU A 56 -12.70 18.29 8.20
N PRO A 57 -13.16 18.63 6.99
CA PRO A 57 -13.33 17.75 5.85
C PRO A 57 -12.00 17.32 5.24
N ARG A 58 -11.95 16.14 4.54
CA ARG A 58 -10.70 15.55 4.03
C ARG A 58 -10.88 14.94 2.65
N THR A 59 -9.86 15.06 1.79
CA THR A 59 -9.66 14.25 0.58
C THR A 59 -8.87 13.01 0.94
N PRO A 60 -9.37 11.79 0.73
CA PRO A 60 -8.61 10.57 0.99
C PRO A 60 -7.59 10.26 -0.12
N GLY A 61 -6.87 9.14 0.03
CA GLY A 61 -5.93 8.61 -0.96
C GLY A 61 -4.48 8.84 -0.58
N ARG A 62 -3.67 7.81 -0.80
CA ARG A 62 -2.23 7.82 -0.50
C ARG A 62 -1.38 7.67 -1.73
N ASP A 63 -1.79 6.79 -2.64
CA ASP A 63 -1.00 6.41 -3.82
C ASP A 63 -1.40 7.25 -5.02
N PHE A 64 -0.41 7.69 -5.78
CA PHE A 64 -0.65 8.46 -7.01
C PHE A 64 0.46 8.23 -8.04
N ALA A 65 0.15 8.56 -9.28
CA ALA A 65 1.10 8.87 -10.33
C ALA A 65 0.59 10.07 -11.12
N GLY A 66 1.49 10.93 -11.54
CA GLY A 66 1.15 12.17 -12.20
C GLY A 66 2.35 12.93 -12.72
N VAL A 67 2.17 14.21 -12.97
CA VAL A 67 3.20 15.10 -13.52
C VAL A 67 3.44 16.24 -12.53
N VAL A 68 4.70 16.53 -12.25
CA VAL A 68 5.09 17.68 -11.42
C VAL A 68 4.75 18.98 -12.16
N VAL A 69 4.01 19.88 -11.51
CA VAL A 69 3.61 21.16 -12.12
C VAL A 69 4.14 22.38 -11.39
N LYS A 70 4.61 22.24 -10.14
CA LYS A 70 5.19 23.34 -9.37
C LYS A 70 6.01 22.82 -8.17
N GLY A 71 7.03 23.56 -7.75
CA GLY A 71 7.76 23.34 -6.49
C GLY A 71 9.00 22.44 -6.59
N ARG A 72 9.37 21.96 -7.77
CA ARG A 72 10.61 21.23 -8.07
C ARG A 72 11.28 21.82 -9.32
N GLN A 73 12.59 21.51 -9.49
CA GLN A 73 13.33 21.93 -10.69
C GLN A 73 12.97 21.13 -11.94
N ASP A 74 12.34 19.97 -11.76
CA ASP A 74 11.95 19.01 -12.79
C ASP A 74 10.44 19.05 -13.09
N GLU A 75 9.88 20.26 -13.24
CA GLU A 75 8.52 20.47 -13.73
C GLU A 75 8.32 19.79 -15.09
N GLY A 76 7.20 19.06 -15.22
CA GLY A 76 6.90 18.23 -16.39
C GLY A 76 7.35 16.77 -16.26
N GLU A 77 8.10 16.39 -15.21
CA GLU A 77 8.51 15.00 -14.99
C GLU A 77 7.33 14.12 -14.54
N GLU A 78 7.27 12.91 -15.10
CA GLU A 78 6.35 11.87 -14.66
C GLU A 78 6.85 11.23 -13.36
N VAL A 79 6.03 11.33 -12.32
CA VAL A 79 6.36 10.85 -10.97
C VAL A 79 5.30 9.88 -10.46
N TRP A 80 5.70 9.10 -9.49
CA TRP A 80 4.81 8.25 -8.71
C TRP A 80 5.20 8.32 -7.24
N GLY A 81 4.33 7.85 -6.36
CA GLY A 81 4.68 7.71 -4.95
C GLY A 81 3.50 7.63 -4.01
N SER A 82 3.88 7.70 -2.75
CA SER A 82 3.02 7.87 -1.60
C SER A 82 3.66 8.90 -0.69
N ALA A 83 2.92 9.48 0.25
CA ALA A 83 3.51 10.43 1.18
C ALA A 83 3.04 10.17 2.63
N PRO A 84 3.86 10.59 3.63
CA PRO A 84 3.51 10.44 5.03
C PRO A 84 2.18 11.14 5.33
N MET A 85 1.30 10.46 6.06
CA MET A 85 0.02 10.99 6.53
C MET A 85 -0.89 11.59 5.44
N LEU A 86 -0.63 11.28 4.16
CA LEU A 86 -1.44 11.72 3.01
C LEU A 86 -2.85 11.13 3.12
N GLY A 87 -3.87 11.97 2.93
CA GLY A 87 -5.26 11.60 3.11
C GLY A 87 -5.73 11.60 4.57
N ILE A 88 -4.86 11.88 5.55
CA ILE A 88 -5.16 11.89 7.00
C ILE A 88 -5.05 13.30 7.55
N VAL A 89 -3.84 13.81 7.77
CA VAL A 89 -3.61 15.18 8.27
C VAL A 89 -3.50 16.21 7.17
N ARG A 90 -3.29 15.76 5.94
CA ARG A 90 -3.29 16.57 4.71
C ARG A 90 -4.18 15.94 3.66
N ASP A 91 -4.67 16.75 2.73
CA ASP A 91 -5.50 16.25 1.64
C ASP A 91 -4.74 15.27 0.77
N GLY A 92 -5.41 14.18 0.41
CA GLY A 92 -4.85 13.03 -0.28
C GLY A 92 -4.88 13.11 -1.80
N SER A 93 -4.51 12.01 -2.41
CA SER A 93 -4.30 11.89 -3.86
C SER A 93 -5.59 11.67 -4.67
N HIS A 94 -6.76 11.51 -4.03
CA HIS A 94 -8.00 11.34 -4.78
C HIS A 94 -8.59 12.70 -5.18
N ALA A 95 -7.78 13.47 -5.90
CA ALA A 95 -8.08 14.78 -6.48
C ALA A 95 -7.24 15.00 -7.74
N GLU A 96 -7.62 15.98 -8.57
CA GLU A 96 -6.86 16.32 -9.79
C GLU A 96 -5.44 16.83 -9.48
N TYR A 97 -5.23 17.43 -8.31
CA TYR A 97 -3.92 17.88 -7.85
C TYR A 97 -3.69 17.50 -6.40
N VAL A 98 -2.44 17.21 -6.07
CA VAL A 98 -2.01 16.91 -4.71
C VAL A 98 -0.71 17.65 -4.39
N VAL A 99 -0.61 18.18 -3.17
CA VAL A 99 0.64 18.72 -2.63
C VAL A 99 1.28 17.68 -1.72
N VAL A 100 2.56 17.37 -1.98
CA VAL A 100 3.34 16.42 -1.20
C VAL A 100 4.74 16.98 -0.90
N PRO A 101 5.45 16.48 0.13
CA PRO A 101 6.86 16.81 0.29
C PRO A 101 7.63 16.43 -0.98
N ALA A 102 8.37 17.38 -1.56
CA ALA A 102 9.10 17.15 -2.82
C ALA A 102 10.07 15.95 -2.73
N ALA A 103 10.59 15.67 -1.52
CA ALA A 103 11.47 14.55 -1.26
C ALA A 103 10.79 13.16 -1.37
N THR A 104 9.46 13.08 -1.39
CA THR A 104 8.75 11.81 -1.56
C THR A 104 8.51 11.43 -3.03
N LEU A 105 8.85 12.30 -3.96
CA LEU A 105 8.58 12.07 -5.37
C LEU A 105 9.74 11.32 -6.04
N SER A 106 9.41 10.20 -6.66
CA SER A 106 10.33 9.39 -7.46
C SER A 106 9.92 9.40 -8.92
N PRO A 107 10.89 9.40 -9.87
CA PRO A 107 10.58 9.24 -11.29
C PRO A 107 9.79 7.95 -11.53
N LYS A 108 8.73 8.03 -12.31
CA LYS A 108 7.90 6.88 -12.66
C LYS A 108 8.75 5.82 -13.38
N PRO A 109 8.67 4.52 -12.99
CA PRO A 109 9.34 3.46 -13.74
C PRO A 109 8.91 3.47 -15.20
N LYS A 110 9.87 3.54 -16.12
CA LYS A 110 9.61 3.74 -17.56
C LYS A 110 8.61 2.77 -18.20
N PRO A 111 8.62 1.45 -17.86
CA PRO A 111 7.69 0.51 -18.48
C PRO A 111 6.24 0.65 -17.99
N LEU A 112 6.00 1.36 -16.89
CA LEU A 112 4.68 1.43 -16.28
C LEU A 112 3.87 2.60 -16.83
N SER A 113 2.58 2.36 -17.10
CA SER A 113 1.61 3.44 -17.29
C SER A 113 1.36 4.20 -15.99
N MET A 114 0.71 5.37 -16.03
CA MET A 114 0.31 6.12 -14.83
C MET A 114 -0.57 5.27 -13.91
N ALA A 115 -1.56 4.56 -14.44
CA ALA A 115 -2.43 3.69 -13.65
C ALA A 115 -1.65 2.56 -12.96
N GLN A 116 -0.69 1.97 -13.67
CA GLN A 116 0.17 0.95 -13.10
C GLN A 116 1.08 1.51 -12.01
N ALA A 117 1.70 2.66 -12.24
CA ALA A 117 2.56 3.32 -11.26
C ALA A 117 1.80 3.74 -10.00
N ALA A 118 0.58 4.25 -10.13
CA ALA A 118 -0.27 4.55 -8.98
C ALA A 118 -0.64 3.30 -8.15
N ALA A 119 -0.63 2.11 -8.74
CA ALA A 119 -1.05 0.88 -8.05
C ALA A 119 0.03 0.27 -7.16
N ILE A 120 1.29 0.69 -7.28
CA ILE A 120 2.44 0.07 -6.60
C ILE A 120 2.84 0.76 -5.29
N GLY A 121 2.38 1.94 -4.98
CA GLY A 121 2.78 2.75 -3.82
C GLY A 121 2.69 1.98 -2.49
N VAL A 122 1.58 2.09 -1.80
CA VAL A 122 1.38 1.47 -0.46
C VAL A 122 1.73 -0.02 -0.43
N PRO A 123 1.32 -0.88 -1.39
CA PRO A 123 1.63 -2.29 -1.31
C PRO A 123 3.13 -2.59 -1.28
N TYR A 124 3.90 -2.00 -2.20
CA TYR A 124 5.32 -2.30 -2.32
C TYR A 124 6.17 -1.56 -1.28
N ILE A 125 5.83 -0.31 -0.94
CA ILE A 125 6.50 0.43 0.14
C ILE A 125 6.32 -0.30 1.48
N THR A 126 5.09 -0.72 1.82
CA THR A 126 4.82 -1.47 3.06
C THR A 126 5.53 -2.82 3.07
N ALA A 127 5.51 -3.55 1.95
CA ALA A 127 6.19 -4.84 1.83
C ALA A 127 7.72 -4.69 1.97
N TRP A 128 8.32 -3.68 1.32
CA TRP A 128 9.75 -3.41 1.45
C TRP A 128 10.14 -3.03 2.88
N ALA A 129 9.41 -2.09 3.48
CA ALA A 129 9.64 -1.67 4.87
C ALA A 129 9.55 -2.86 5.84
N SER A 130 8.68 -3.83 5.56
CA SER A 130 8.50 -5.01 6.40
C SER A 130 9.54 -6.09 6.15
N VAL A 131 9.73 -6.51 4.89
CA VAL A 131 10.57 -7.66 4.53
C VAL A 131 12.05 -7.29 4.51
N VAL A 132 12.39 -6.12 3.95
CA VAL A 132 13.79 -5.70 3.79
C VAL A 132 14.27 -4.87 4.97
N SER A 133 13.55 -3.78 5.31
CA SER A 133 14.05 -2.85 6.33
C SER A 133 13.89 -3.41 7.74
N ALA A 134 12.70 -3.94 8.11
CA ALA A 134 12.44 -4.43 9.46
C ALA A 134 12.87 -5.88 9.67
N ALA A 135 12.41 -6.80 8.83
CA ALA A 135 12.79 -8.21 8.94
C ALA A 135 14.24 -8.47 8.52
N GLN A 136 14.81 -7.63 7.65
CA GLN A 136 16.18 -7.83 7.13
C GLN A 136 16.38 -9.24 6.55
N ILE A 137 15.44 -9.65 5.67
CA ILE A 137 15.47 -10.99 5.07
C ILE A 137 16.79 -11.21 4.31
N GLN A 138 17.37 -12.39 4.51
CA GLN A 138 18.64 -12.77 3.89
C GLN A 138 18.44 -13.84 2.81
N PRO A 139 19.33 -13.93 1.82
CA PRO A 139 19.31 -15.04 0.86
C PRO A 139 19.32 -16.40 1.55
N GLY A 140 18.46 -17.32 1.10
CA GLY A 140 18.32 -18.67 1.64
C GLY A 140 17.49 -18.77 2.94
N GLU A 141 17.04 -17.66 3.52
CA GLU A 141 16.08 -17.71 4.62
C GLU A 141 14.68 -18.10 4.11
N THR A 142 13.89 -18.71 4.96
CA THR A 142 12.48 -19.02 4.70
C THR A 142 11.59 -18.01 5.40
N ILE A 143 10.68 -17.38 4.65
CA ILE A 143 9.68 -16.46 5.18
C ILE A 143 8.26 -17.00 5.00
N LEU A 144 7.46 -16.94 6.08
CA LEU A 144 6.02 -17.16 6.03
C LEU A 144 5.33 -15.81 5.80
N ILE A 145 4.51 -15.71 4.75
CA ILE A 145 3.69 -14.52 4.48
C ILE A 145 2.23 -14.85 4.75
N VAL A 146 1.69 -14.34 5.86
CA VAL A 146 0.27 -14.48 6.21
C VAL A 146 -0.53 -13.37 5.52
N GLY A 147 -1.54 -13.77 4.76
CA GLY A 147 -2.27 -12.88 3.85
C GLY A 147 -1.57 -12.72 2.49
N ALA A 148 -0.85 -13.75 2.04
CA ALA A 148 -0.02 -13.76 0.83
C ALA A 148 -0.78 -13.40 -0.46
N ALA A 149 -2.09 -13.64 -0.54
CA ALA A 149 -2.92 -13.30 -1.71
C ALA A 149 -3.34 -11.82 -1.78
N GLY A 150 -3.20 -11.07 -0.69
CA GLY A 150 -3.49 -9.64 -0.66
C GLY A 150 -2.43 -8.82 -1.40
N ALA A 151 -2.74 -7.56 -1.74
CA ALA A 151 -1.82 -6.70 -2.50
C ALA A 151 -0.44 -6.56 -1.85
N VAL A 152 -0.40 -6.34 -0.52
CA VAL A 152 0.85 -6.26 0.24
C VAL A 152 1.55 -7.63 0.32
N GLY A 153 0.79 -8.72 0.50
CA GLY A 153 1.32 -10.08 0.55
C GLY A 153 1.97 -10.50 -0.76
N GLN A 154 1.33 -10.22 -1.91
CA GLN A 154 1.90 -10.49 -3.23
C GLN A 154 3.15 -9.66 -3.50
N ALA A 155 3.17 -8.38 -3.11
CA ALA A 155 4.36 -7.53 -3.20
C ALA A 155 5.50 -8.09 -2.33
N ALA A 156 5.19 -8.51 -1.10
CA ALA A 156 6.17 -9.10 -0.18
C ALA A 156 6.75 -10.43 -0.72
N THR A 157 5.90 -11.28 -1.32
CA THR A 157 6.33 -12.52 -1.97
C THR A 157 7.35 -12.23 -3.09
N GLN A 158 7.06 -11.27 -3.96
CA GLN A 158 7.98 -10.92 -5.04
C GLN A 158 9.28 -10.30 -4.52
N ILE A 159 9.21 -9.42 -3.51
CA ILE A 159 10.40 -8.81 -2.89
C ILE A 159 11.25 -9.88 -2.20
N ALA A 160 10.64 -10.82 -1.45
CA ALA A 160 11.36 -11.90 -0.80
C ALA A 160 12.08 -12.80 -1.82
N ASN A 161 11.41 -13.19 -2.91
CA ASN A 161 12.03 -13.93 -4.01
C ASN A 161 13.17 -13.13 -4.66
N TRP A 162 13.00 -11.83 -4.89
CA TRP A 162 14.04 -10.98 -5.42
C TRP A 162 15.25 -10.90 -4.47
N LYS A 163 15.03 -11.03 -3.16
CA LYS A 163 16.08 -11.17 -2.15
C LYS A 163 16.56 -12.62 -1.95
N GLN A 164 16.16 -13.55 -2.84
CA GLN A 164 16.59 -14.97 -2.83
C GLN A 164 16.17 -15.72 -1.54
N ALA A 165 15.04 -15.36 -0.96
CA ALA A 165 14.43 -16.09 0.15
C ALA A 165 13.38 -17.08 -0.36
N HIS A 166 13.17 -18.16 0.41
CA HIS A 166 12.11 -19.15 0.21
C HIS A 166 10.80 -18.64 0.79
N VAL A 167 9.70 -18.73 0.05
CA VAL A 167 8.42 -18.15 0.48
C VAL A 167 7.36 -19.23 0.68
N ILE A 168 6.83 -19.29 1.91
CA ILE A 168 5.60 -20.01 2.23
C ILE A 168 4.47 -18.98 2.34
N GLY A 169 3.40 -19.18 1.59
CA GLY A 169 2.19 -18.34 1.67
C GLY A 169 1.16 -18.93 2.62
N ALA A 170 0.41 -18.06 3.31
CA ALA A 170 -0.77 -18.49 4.08
C ALA A 170 -1.94 -17.53 3.85
N GLY A 171 -3.15 -18.07 3.83
CA GLY A 171 -4.38 -17.29 3.64
C GLY A 171 -5.64 -18.14 3.71
N THR A 172 -6.78 -17.52 3.44
CA THR A 172 -8.10 -18.18 3.53
C THR A 172 -8.56 -18.81 2.22
N GLN A 173 -7.74 -18.74 1.18
CA GLN A 173 -8.04 -19.30 -0.13
C GLN A 173 -7.28 -20.61 -0.36
N SER A 174 -7.83 -21.46 -1.20
CA SER A 174 -7.15 -22.67 -1.70
C SER A 174 -6.54 -22.39 -3.07
N GLY A 175 -5.42 -23.04 -3.35
CA GLY A 175 -4.73 -22.95 -4.62
C GLY A 175 -3.41 -22.17 -4.58
N PRO A 176 -2.62 -22.23 -5.66
CA PRO A 176 -1.29 -21.64 -5.71
C PRO A 176 -1.34 -20.12 -5.69
N ILE A 177 -0.39 -19.52 -4.99
CA ILE A 177 -0.11 -18.09 -5.05
C ILE A 177 1.22 -17.93 -5.81
N PRO A 178 1.27 -17.13 -6.88
CA PRO A 178 2.49 -16.98 -7.66
C PRO A 178 3.70 -16.56 -6.80
N GLY A 179 4.80 -17.30 -6.95
CA GLY A 179 6.05 -17.04 -6.24
C GLY A 179 6.15 -17.67 -4.84
N THR A 180 5.15 -18.42 -4.38
CA THR A 180 5.24 -19.22 -3.15
C THR A 180 5.61 -20.66 -3.48
N GLU A 181 6.42 -21.29 -2.64
CA GLU A 181 6.77 -22.75 -2.73
C GLU A 181 5.65 -23.63 -2.20
N ALA A 182 4.90 -23.14 -1.21
CA ALA A 182 3.73 -23.78 -0.65
C ALA A 182 2.70 -22.76 -0.20
N VAL A 183 1.43 -23.16 -0.11
CA VAL A 183 0.33 -22.32 0.38
C VAL A 183 -0.45 -23.10 1.44
N ILE A 184 -0.63 -22.48 2.60
CA ILE A 184 -1.38 -23.00 3.74
C ILE A 184 -2.75 -22.32 3.78
N ASN A 185 -3.83 -23.13 3.77
CA ASN A 185 -5.18 -22.61 3.93
C ASN A 185 -5.54 -22.54 5.41
N THR A 186 -5.49 -21.34 5.98
CA THR A 186 -5.75 -21.08 7.41
C THR A 186 -7.19 -21.34 7.86
N ARG A 187 -8.12 -21.70 6.96
CA ARG A 187 -9.48 -22.15 7.31
C ARG A 187 -9.58 -23.63 7.61
N THR A 188 -8.70 -24.43 7.02
CA THR A 188 -8.76 -25.89 7.04
C THR A 188 -7.53 -26.55 7.62
N GLU A 189 -6.44 -25.80 7.78
CA GLU A 189 -5.15 -26.29 8.23
C GLU A 189 -4.68 -25.54 9.47
N ASP A 190 -4.01 -26.23 10.39
CA ASP A 190 -3.27 -25.60 11.47
C ASP A 190 -2.01 -24.94 10.90
N LEU A 191 -1.87 -23.65 11.13
CA LEU A 191 -0.80 -22.85 10.54
C LEU A 191 0.58 -23.29 11.04
N ARG A 192 0.71 -23.51 12.35
CA ARG A 192 1.98 -23.92 12.97
C ARG A 192 2.40 -25.31 12.52
N GLU A 193 1.49 -26.28 12.59
CA GLU A 193 1.78 -27.67 12.21
C GLU A 193 2.16 -27.76 10.73
N SER A 194 1.44 -27.05 9.85
CA SER A 194 1.74 -27.02 8.43
C SER A 194 3.12 -26.42 8.14
N VAL A 195 3.48 -25.31 8.80
CA VAL A 195 4.82 -24.70 8.64
C VAL A 195 5.91 -25.64 9.14
N LEU A 196 5.74 -26.28 10.29
CA LEU A 196 6.72 -27.23 10.82
C LEU A 196 6.88 -28.45 9.91
N GLY A 197 5.78 -28.95 9.35
CA GLY A 197 5.82 -30.02 8.34
C GLY A 197 6.62 -29.65 7.09
N LEU A 198 6.39 -28.44 6.56
CA LEU A 198 7.09 -27.92 5.37
C LEU A 198 8.58 -27.62 5.62
N THR A 199 8.97 -27.39 6.87
CA THR A 199 10.33 -27.01 7.26
C THR A 199 11.09 -28.11 8.03
N ALA A 200 10.66 -29.37 7.94
CA ALA A 200 11.22 -30.50 8.68
C ALA A 200 11.36 -30.25 10.19
N GLY A 201 10.38 -29.58 10.79
CA GLY A 201 10.33 -29.24 12.22
C GLY A 201 11.15 -28.02 12.62
N ARG A 202 11.91 -27.41 11.71
CA ARG A 202 12.79 -26.25 12.03
C ARG A 202 12.02 -24.96 12.30
N GLY A 203 10.92 -24.72 11.63
CA GLY A 203 10.22 -23.44 11.56
C GLY A 203 10.86 -22.46 10.57
N VAL A 204 10.24 -21.29 10.39
CA VAL A 204 10.67 -20.26 9.44
C VAL A 204 11.57 -19.21 10.10
N ASP A 205 12.45 -18.58 9.31
CA ASP A 205 13.36 -17.54 9.76
C ASP A 205 12.63 -16.23 10.07
N ALA A 206 11.63 -15.91 9.24
CA ALA A 206 10.82 -14.73 9.39
C ALA A 206 9.33 -15.02 9.13
N VAL A 207 8.47 -14.24 9.76
CA VAL A 207 7.04 -14.15 9.46
C VAL A 207 6.72 -12.71 9.09
N PHE A 208 6.02 -12.52 7.98
CA PHE A 208 5.35 -11.26 7.68
C PHE A 208 3.84 -11.46 7.80
N ASN A 209 3.26 -10.94 8.87
CA ASN A 209 1.83 -11.09 9.15
C ASN A 209 1.06 -9.82 8.76
N THR A 210 0.33 -9.87 7.66
CA THR A 210 -0.51 -8.77 7.17
C THR A 210 -1.95 -8.82 7.69
N VAL A 211 -2.29 -9.83 8.50
CA VAL A 211 -3.65 -10.11 8.97
C VAL A 211 -3.80 -9.81 10.46
N GLY A 212 -2.87 -10.29 11.29
CA GLY A 212 -2.96 -10.19 12.75
C GLY A 212 -4.10 -11.04 13.33
N GLY A 213 -4.67 -10.59 14.45
CA GLY A 213 -5.80 -11.27 15.10
C GLY A 213 -5.51 -12.74 15.40
N THR A 214 -6.39 -13.63 14.97
CA THR A 214 -6.30 -15.08 15.24
C THR A 214 -5.08 -15.77 14.59
N THR A 215 -4.45 -15.15 13.61
CA THR A 215 -3.24 -15.71 12.98
C THR A 215 -1.95 -15.29 13.69
N PHE A 216 -2.03 -14.38 14.67
CA PHE A 216 -0.84 -13.78 15.29
C PHE A 216 0.01 -14.81 16.04
N GLU A 217 -0.59 -15.51 17.01
CA GLU A 217 0.13 -16.47 17.85
C GLU A 217 0.57 -17.71 17.07
N PRO A 218 -0.28 -18.37 16.27
CA PRO A 218 0.17 -19.50 15.45
C PRO A 218 1.34 -19.16 14.52
N ALA A 219 1.34 -17.97 13.92
CA ALA A 219 2.43 -17.49 13.09
C ALA A 219 3.71 -17.22 13.91
N LEU A 220 3.59 -16.66 15.13
CA LEU A 220 4.71 -16.46 16.03
C LEU A 220 5.33 -17.80 16.46
N GLN A 221 4.51 -18.81 16.73
CA GLN A 221 4.93 -20.15 17.09
C GLN A 221 5.52 -20.96 15.91
N SER A 222 5.36 -20.48 14.70
CA SER A 222 5.96 -21.06 13.49
C SER A 222 7.42 -20.65 13.27
N LEU A 223 7.94 -19.73 14.08
CA LEU A 223 9.32 -19.26 13.98
C LEU A 223 10.32 -20.31 14.48
N ARG A 224 11.44 -20.42 13.79
CA ARG A 224 12.61 -21.09 14.35
C ARG A 224 13.19 -20.31 15.55
N SER A 225 14.07 -20.92 16.30
CA SER A 225 14.80 -20.21 17.37
C SER A 225 15.54 -18.99 16.81
N GLY A 226 15.36 -17.85 17.46
CA GLY A 226 15.90 -16.55 17.04
C GLY A 226 15.21 -15.90 15.85
N GLY A 227 14.08 -16.46 15.38
CA GLY A 227 13.29 -15.92 14.28
C GLY A 227 12.58 -14.59 14.65
N ARG A 228 11.95 -13.97 13.64
CA ARG A 228 11.27 -12.68 13.83
C ARG A 228 9.92 -12.63 13.09
N GLN A 229 8.92 -12.03 13.76
CA GLN A 229 7.62 -11.74 13.16
C GLN A 229 7.46 -10.24 12.98
N VAL A 230 7.12 -9.82 11.77
CA VAL A 230 6.72 -8.44 11.44
C VAL A 230 5.20 -8.38 11.31
N VAL A 231 4.59 -7.35 11.92
CA VAL A 231 3.14 -7.09 11.86
C VAL A 231 2.87 -5.68 11.36
N ILE A 232 1.80 -5.53 10.56
CA ILE A 232 1.38 -4.23 9.97
C ILE A 232 -0.10 -3.95 10.18
N SER A 233 -0.86 -4.91 10.67
CA SER A 233 -2.31 -4.81 10.76
C SER A 233 -2.86 -5.80 11.79
N SER A 234 -4.09 -5.54 12.25
CA SER A 234 -4.89 -6.52 12.97
C SER A 234 -6.32 -6.48 12.44
N ALA A 235 -6.75 -7.60 11.86
CA ALA A 235 -8.11 -7.77 11.40
C ALA A 235 -9.02 -8.22 12.56
N GLY A 236 -10.10 -7.49 12.82
CA GLY A 236 -11.01 -7.76 13.92
C GLY A 236 -10.50 -7.21 15.24
N GLU A 237 -10.31 -8.08 16.24
CA GLU A 237 -9.84 -7.68 17.57
C GLU A 237 -8.37 -7.19 17.52
N PRO A 238 -8.09 -5.95 17.93
CA PRO A 238 -6.73 -5.42 17.88
C PRO A 238 -5.83 -5.95 18.99
N ARG A 239 -6.39 -6.50 20.07
CA ARG A 239 -5.62 -7.10 21.15
C ARG A 239 -5.34 -8.55 20.85
N VAL A 240 -4.08 -8.95 21.00
CA VAL A 240 -3.62 -10.33 20.86
C VAL A 240 -2.94 -10.80 22.12
N SER A 241 -3.05 -12.07 22.44
CA SER A 241 -2.28 -12.74 23.49
C SER A 241 -1.37 -13.80 22.89
N PHE A 242 -0.30 -14.13 23.58
CA PHE A 242 0.61 -15.21 23.20
C PHE A 242 1.31 -15.77 24.44
N ASN A 243 1.84 -16.99 24.34
CA ASN A 243 2.60 -17.61 25.40
C ASN A 243 3.96 -16.94 25.54
N LEU A 244 4.14 -16.18 26.63
CA LEU A 244 5.38 -15.46 26.90
C LEU A 244 6.57 -16.41 27.13
N ILE A 245 6.34 -17.60 27.73
CA ILE A 245 7.38 -18.58 27.99
C ILE A 245 7.94 -19.10 26.66
N ASP A 246 7.07 -19.51 25.73
CA ASP A 246 7.49 -19.95 24.40
C ASP A 246 8.24 -18.85 23.66
N PHE A 247 7.76 -17.60 23.76
CA PHE A 247 8.37 -16.45 23.10
C PHE A 247 9.82 -16.24 23.51
N TYR A 248 10.12 -16.18 24.83
CA TYR A 248 11.49 -15.92 25.25
C TYR A 248 12.39 -17.17 25.18
N HIS A 249 11.86 -18.37 25.37
CA HIS A 249 12.63 -19.60 25.17
C HIS A 249 13.05 -19.81 23.72
N ASN A 250 12.19 -19.36 22.77
CA ASN A 250 12.51 -19.39 21.35
C ASN A 250 13.40 -18.19 20.92
N SER A 251 13.71 -17.25 21.83
CA SER A 251 14.44 -16.03 21.50
C SER A 251 13.81 -15.25 20.33
N SER A 252 12.49 -15.30 20.22
CA SER A 252 11.73 -14.66 19.15
C SER A 252 11.79 -13.14 19.21
N ARG A 253 11.69 -12.49 18.07
CA ARG A 253 11.57 -11.02 17.97
C ARG A 253 10.23 -10.65 17.35
N LEU A 254 9.61 -9.57 17.86
CA LEU A 254 8.37 -9.02 17.33
C LEU A 254 8.61 -7.58 16.90
N LEU A 255 8.24 -7.26 15.67
CA LEU A 255 8.50 -5.98 15.02
C LEU A 255 7.18 -5.41 14.47
N GLY A 256 6.88 -4.16 14.80
CA GLY A 256 5.77 -3.41 14.19
C GLY A 256 6.28 -2.54 13.05
N VAL A 257 5.53 -2.47 11.96
CA VAL A 257 5.80 -1.55 10.85
C VAL A 257 4.55 -0.74 10.56
N ASP A 258 4.71 0.58 10.58
CA ASP A 258 3.68 1.54 10.17
C ASP A 258 4.17 2.33 8.96
N SER A 259 3.62 2.05 7.79
CA SER A 259 3.96 2.76 6.56
C SER A 259 3.45 4.21 6.50
N TYR A 260 2.56 4.62 7.41
CA TYR A 260 2.17 6.02 7.57
C TYR A 260 3.22 6.85 8.31
N GLY A 261 3.98 6.22 9.20
CA GLY A 261 5.03 6.86 9.98
C GLY A 261 6.39 6.94 9.28
N LEU A 262 6.52 6.45 8.05
CA LEU A 262 7.75 6.59 7.28
C LEU A 262 8.02 8.07 6.95
N THR A 263 9.28 8.49 7.08
CA THR A 263 9.67 9.85 6.67
C THR A 263 9.69 9.99 5.14
N PRO A 264 9.62 11.22 4.59
CA PRO A 264 9.76 11.45 3.17
C PRO A 264 11.02 10.82 2.56
N GLN A 265 12.14 10.90 3.28
CA GLN A 265 13.42 10.32 2.84
C GLN A 265 13.38 8.78 2.80
N GLN A 266 12.77 8.15 3.81
CA GLN A 266 12.60 6.69 3.81
C GLN A 266 11.71 6.21 2.67
N ILE A 267 10.65 6.95 2.34
CA ILE A 267 9.78 6.63 1.20
C ILE A 267 10.58 6.72 -0.11
N ALA A 268 11.28 7.83 -0.34
CA ALA A 268 12.09 8.02 -1.54
C ALA A 268 13.20 6.96 -1.69
N GLU A 269 13.85 6.57 -0.58
CA GLU A 269 14.84 5.50 -0.59
C GLU A 269 14.21 4.16 -1.00
N ILE A 270 13.08 3.80 -0.41
CA ILE A 270 12.35 2.57 -0.75
C ILE A 270 11.92 2.57 -2.23
N GLU A 271 11.37 3.68 -2.71
CA GLU A 271 10.95 3.82 -4.11
C GLU A 271 12.13 3.70 -5.07
N GLY A 272 13.27 4.33 -4.71
CA GLY A 272 14.53 4.19 -5.45
C GLY A 272 15.03 2.76 -5.53
N GLN A 273 14.87 1.98 -4.44
CA GLN A 273 15.23 0.56 -4.40
C GLN A 273 14.24 -0.33 -5.18
N LEU A 274 12.96 0.04 -5.24
CA LEU A 274 11.93 -0.71 -5.95
C LEU A 274 11.98 -0.49 -7.48
N ARG A 275 12.35 0.72 -7.92
CA ARG A 275 12.32 1.10 -9.33
C ARG A 275 13.06 0.12 -10.27
N PRO A 276 14.30 -0.31 -9.99
CA PRO A 276 14.99 -1.29 -10.85
C PRO A 276 14.23 -2.61 -10.99
N GLY A 277 13.54 -3.06 -9.95
CA GLY A 277 12.73 -4.27 -10.00
C GLY A 277 11.59 -4.19 -11.00
N PHE A 278 10.93 -3.03 -11.11
CA PHE A 278 9.89 -2.80 -12.11
C PHE A 278 10.47 -2.57 -13.51
N GLU A 279 11.58 -1.86 -13.62
CA GLU A 279 12.24 -1.58 -14.89
C GLU A 279 12.80 -2.85 -15.56
N THR A 280 13.25 -3.82 -14.77
CA THR A 280 13.74 -5.12 -15.25
C THR A 280 12.66 -6.19 -15.36
N GLY A 281 11.44 -5.92 -14.88
CA GLY A 281 10.33 -6.87 -14.88
C GLY A 281 10.43 -7.99 -13.85
N VAL A 282 11.35 -7.90 -12.88
CA VAL A 282 11.45 -8.80 -11.73
C VAL A 282 10.23 -8.59 -10.81
N LEU A 283 9.85 -7.35 -10.59
CA LEU A 283 8.60 -7.01 -9.91
C LEU A 283 7.50 -6.79 -10.94
N LYS A 284 6.35 -7.44 -10.72
CA LYS A 284 5.19 -7.42 -11.63
C LYS A 284 3.96 -6.97 -10.86
N LEU A 285 3.14 -6.15 -11.51
CA LEU A 285 1.87 -5.75 -10.92
C LEU A 285 0.85 -6.89 -10.91
N ALA A 286 0.06 -6.93 -9.83
CA ALA A 286 -1.22 -7.62 -9.85
C ALA A 286 -2.18 -6.93 -10.84
N PRO A 287 -3.23 -7.61 -11.31
CA PRO A 287 -4.25 -6.99 -12.15
C PRO A 287 -4.83 -5.72 -11.52
N ILE A 288 -4.98 -4.67 -12.35
CA ILE A 288 -5.63 -3.42 -11.98
C ILE A 288 -6.94 -3.25 -12.73
N GLU A 289 -7.89 -2.55 -12.14
CA GLU A 289 -9.11 -2.08 -12.78
C GLU A 289 -9.10 -0.55 -12.78
N ILE A 290 -9.07 0.05 -13.96
CA ILE A 290 -9.10 1.50 -14.12
C ILE A 290 -10.55 1.95 -14.03
N VAL A 291 -10.82 2.88 -13.11
CA VAL A 291 -12.14 3.41 -12.80
C VAL A 291 -12.14 4.91 -13.08
N PRO A 292 -13.08 5.45 -13.85
CA PRO A 292 -13.25 6.88 -13.99
C PRO A 292 -13.44 7.55 -12.61
N PHE A 293 -12.83 8.71 -12.42
CA PHE A 293 -12.88 9.43 -11.13
C PHE A 293 -14.31 9.68 -10.64
N GLU A 294 -15.24 9.95 -11.56
CA GLU A 294 -16.66 10.16 -11.28
C GLU A 294 -17.33 8.96 -10.59
N LYS A 295 -16.76 7.75 -10.73
CA LYS A 295 -17.22 6.50 -10.12
C LYS A 295 -16.43 6.13 -8.85
N ALA A 296 -15.66 7.06 -8.28
CA ALA A 296 -14.81 6.79 -7.13
C ALA A 296 -15.58 6.23 -5.93
N ALA A 297 -16.74 6.78 -5.58
CA ALA A 297 -17.55 6.29 -4.44
C ALA A 297 -18.04 4.83 -4.64
N GLU A 298 -18.35 4.44 -5.89
CA GLU A 298 -18.71 3.05 -6.22
C GLU A 298 -17.50 2.12 -6.07
N ALA A 299 -16.32 2.56 -6.54
CA ALA A 299 -15.10 1.79 -6.40
C ALA A 299 -14.72 1.60 -4.92
N TYR A 300 -14.85 2.64 -4.09
CA TYR A 300 -14.70 2.57 -2.64
C TYR A 300 -15.64 1.54 -2.02
N SER A 301 -16.90 1.53 -2.45
CA SER A 301 -17.91 0.57 -1.97
C SER A 301 -17.54 -0.87 -2.32
N ARG A 302 -17.05 -1.13 -3.55
CA ARG A 302 -16.56 -2.45 -3.96
C ARG A 302 -15.38 -2.93 -3.12
N VAL A 303 -14.41 -2.03 -2.83
CA VAL A 303 -13.26 -2.35 -1.98
C VAL A 303 -13.72 -2.63 -0.54
N ALA A 304 -14.60 -1.81 0.01
CA ALA A 304 -15.15 -1.99 1.37
C ALA A 304 -15.89 -3.33 1.52
N ALA A 305 -16.67 -3.72 0.52
CA ALA A 305 -17.40 -4.98 0.48
C ALA A 305 -16.51 -6.21 0.14
N ARG A 306 -15.21 -6.03 -0.13
CA ARG A 306 -14.29 -7.08 -0.60
C ARG A 306 -14.74 -7.75 -1.91
N GLN A 307 -15.43 -7.01 -2.76
CA GLN A 307 -15.94 -7.46 -4.07
C GLN A 307 -15.04 -7.04 -5.24
N ALA A 308 -14.06 -6.19 -5.00
CA ALA A 308 -13.08 -5.80 -6.01
C ALA A 308 -12.18 -7.00 -6.37
N LYS A 309 -12.21 -7.41 -7.64
CA LYS A 309 -11.40 -8.54 -8.16
C LYS A 309 -9.98 -8.13 -8.53
N ALA A 310 -9.74 -6.83 -8.68
CA ALA A 310 -8.46 -6.24 -9.02
C ALA A 310 -8.26 -4.95 -8.22
N LYS A 311 -7.00 -4.46 -8.16
CA LYS A 311 -6.69 -3.18 -7.52
C LYS A 311 -7.41 -2.05 -8.25
N GLN A 312 -8.29 -1.32 -7.54
CA GLN A 312 -9.03 -0.20 -8.12
C GLN A 312 -8.11 1.02 -8.25
N VAL A 313 -8.04 1.59 -9.45
CA VAL A 313 -7.23 2.76 -9.76
C VAL A 313 -8.12 3.82 -10.40
N LEU A 314 -8.25 4.96 -9.74
CA LEU A 314 -8.96 6.11 -10.27
C LEU A 314 -8.14 6.75 -11.40
N SER A 315 -8.78 7.06 -12.52
CA SER A 315 -8.19 7.79 -13.63
C SER A 315 -8.78 9.20 -13.69
N PHE A 316 -7.90 10.18 -13.88
CA PHE A 316 -8.24 11.60 -14.02
C PHE A 316 -8.07 12.08 -15.48
N ASP A 317 -8.06 11.17 -16.45
CA ASP A 317 -7.98 11.53 -17.86
C ASP A 317 -9.26 12.28 -18.28
N TRP A 318 -9.12 13.58 -18.48
CA TRP A 318 -10.09 14.38 -19.21
C TRP A 318 -9.80 14.19 -20.69
N PRO A 319 -10.82 13.99 -21.55
CA PRO A 319 -10.61 14.09 -22.97
C PRO A 319 -10.05 15.49 -23.27
N ASP A 320 -8.84 15.55 -23.82
CA ASP A 320 -8.25 16.80 -24.32
C ASP A 320 -9.26 17.49 -25.24
N GLY A 321 -9.89 18.58 -24.79
CA GLY A 321 -10.76 19.33 -25.66
C GLY A 321 -11.85 20.22 -25.07
N THR A 322 -11.91 20.46 -23.76
CA THR A 322 -12.83 21.48 -23.23
C THR A 322 -12.18 22.42 -22.22
N ARG A 323 -11.08 23.09 -22.62
CA ARG A 323 -10.80 24.42 -22.06
C ARG A 323 -11.72 25.39 -22.78
N GLY A 324 -12.86 25.68 -22.17
CA GLY A 324 -13.68 26.78 -22.60
C GLY A 324 -12.84 28.05 -22.55
N ASN A 325 -12.57 28.65 -23.69
CA ASN A 325 -12.08 30.00 -23.83
C ASN A 325 -13.05 30.94 -23.09
N SER A 326 -12.61 31.40 -21.93
CA SER A 326 -13.13 32.61 -21.32
C SER A 326 -12.08 33.73 -21.41
N GLU A 327 -11.63 33.97 -22.65
CA GLU A 327 -11.06 35.23 -23.06
C GLU A 327 -12.05 35.81 -24.09
N ASP A 328 -12.99 36.59 -23.62
CA ASP A 328 -13.62 37.67 -24.41
C ASP A 328 -14.37 38.59 -23.47
N GLY A 329 -13.90 39.80 -23.43
CA GLY A 329 -14.71 40.90 -22.89
C GLY A 329 -14.01 41.90 -22.00
N MET A 330 -12.91 42.49 -22.47
CA MET A 330 -12.60 43.87 -22.10
C MET A 330 -11.91 44.56 -23.25
N SER A 331 -12.69 45.14 -24.12
CA SER A 331 -12.29 46.30 -24.92
C SER A 331 -13.55 47.05 -25.36
N ALA A 332 -13.79 48.14 -24.72
CA ALA A 332 -14.21 49.47 -25.20
C ALA A 332 -14.78 50.29 -24.03
#